data_8a04d505d9b32d0510efa41b4ec5de01
#
_entry.id   8a04d505d9b32d0510efa41b4ec5de01
#
_cell.length_a   1.000
_cell.length_b   1.000
_cell.length_c   1.000
_cell.angle_alpha   90.00
_cell.angle_beta   90.00
_cell.angle_gamma   90.00
#
_symmetry.space_group_name_H-M   'P 1'
#
loop_
_entity.id
_entity.type
_entity.pdbx_description
1 polymer ?
#
loop_
_entity_poly.entity_id
_entity_poly.type
_entity_poly.pdbx_seq_one_letter_code
_entity_poly.pdbx_strand_id
1 'polypeptide(L)'
;MPSSSATLESPPTSIWLPIFAGLCASLVSIGLARFAYTPLIPALIEARWFSANDVVYLGAANLVGYLIGALLGRPMAHRLTNRNALRLMMIVVTGAFFACAFPVSVTWYFAWRLLSGIAGGAIMVLVAATVLPHVPAARKGLASGAIFLGIGLGIAGSGTIVPPLLSLGLPATWLGLGALSLALTGLSWFGWPRDTVQVTASAAPDEPMPPAVFQLFAQYAFMAAGLVPAMVFLVDYVARGLGAGAHVGAMVWVMYGLGAIIGPVSYGFLADHLGARKSIRLVLAVQAIALGLLAVSHTFMALALLAVIIGSFPPGIVPLALARVHELVPDPHRQQLAWSRATVSFATFQALAGFAYSALFNASGGHHGLLFLISAGAILFALMLDFPFGAEKSSKILKP
;
A
#
# COMPACT_ATOMS: atom_id res chain seq x y z
N MET A 1 -32.12 1.78 52.79
CA MET A 1 -32.14 2.58 51.56
C MET A 1 -30.87 2.32 50.83
N PRO A 2 -30.84 1.62 49.72
CA PRO A 2 -29.61 1.47 48.91
C PRO A 2 -29.46 2.68 47.98
N SER A 3 -28.35 3.40 48.10
CA SER A 3 -27.96 4.48 47.22
C SER A 3 -27.65 3.94 45.85
N SER A 4 -28.51 4.23 44.90
CA SER A 4 -28.27 4.02 43.46
C SER A 4 -27.17 4.97 43.02
N SER A 5 -25.95 4.47 42.87
CA SER A 5 -24.88 5.16 42.13
C SER A 5 -25.22 5.07 40.64
N ALA A 6 -25.85 6.12 40.12
CA ALA A 6 -26.00 6.30 38.69
C ALA A 6 -24.58 6.43 38.08
N THR A 7 -24.14 5.38 37.42
CA THR A 7 -23.01 5.43 36.53
C THR A 7 -23.34 6.42 35.41
N LEU A 8 -22.70 7.58 35.43
CA LEU A 8 -22.72 8.53 34.34
C LEU A 8 -22.13 7.82 33.10
N GLU A 9 -23.01 7.27 32.25
CA GLU A 9 -22.64 6.80 30.92
C GLU A 9 -22.05 8.02 30.17
N SER A 10 -20.76 7.94 29.92
CA SER A 10 -20.10 8.90 29.04
C SER A 10 -20.82 8.91 27.67
N PRO A 11 -21.09 10.10 27.06
CA PRO A 11 -21.80 10.17 25.80
C PRO A 11 -21.10 9.30 24.76
N PRO A 12 -21.85 8.60 23.89
CA PRO A 12 -21.26 7.72 22.87
C PRO A 12 -20.30 8.53 21.99
N THR A 13 -19.02 8.30 22.16
CA THR A 13 -17.98 8.93 21.33
C THR A 13 -18.21 8.51 19.89
N SER A 14 -18.41 9.49 19.02
CA SER A 14 -18.65 9.24 17.59
C SER A 14 -17.54 8.35 17.00
N ILE A 15 -17.88 7.16 16.51
CA ILE A 15 -16.93 6.22 15.87
C ILE A 15 -16.37 6.78 14.54
N TRP A 16 -17.06 7.75 13.95
CA TRP A 16 -16.70 8.29 12.63
C TRP A 16 -15.46 9.18 12.66
N LEU A 17 -15.21 9.87 13.77
CA LEU A 17 -14.06 10.75 13.89
C LEU A 17 -12.72 9.97 13.90
N PRO A 18 -12.56 8.86 14.66
CA PRO A 18 -11.41 7.96 14.53
C PRO A 18 -11.25 7.35 13.13
N ILE A 19 -12.36 6.94 12.50
CA ILE A 19 -12.33 6.38 11.14
C ILE A 19 -11.86 7.44 10.14
N PHE A 20 -12.36 8.67 10.23
CA PHE A 20 -11.93 9.79 9.40
C PHE A 20 -10.44 10.12 9.60
N ALA A 21 -9.96 10.12 10.86
CA ALA A 21 -8.55 10.30 11.14
C ALA A 21 -7.69 9.20 10.48
N GLY A 22 -8.15 7.95 10.53
CA GLY A 22 -7.50 6.82 9.85
C GLY A 22 -7.49 6.96 8.33
N LEU A 23 -8.59 7.42 7.74
CA LEU A 23 -8.67 7.73 6.30
C LEU A 23 -7.67 8.80 5.91
N CYS A 24 -7.62 9.93 6.65
CA CYS A 24 -6.65 11.01 6.42
C CYS A 24 -5.21 10.50 6.50
N ALA A 25 -4.89 9.66 7.51
CA ALA A 25 -3.55 9.11 7.67
C ALA A 25 -3.16 8.19 6.52
N SER A 26 -4.04 7.31 6.06
CA SER A 26 -3.80 6.44 4.90
C SER A 26 -3.66 7.24 3.61
N LEU A 27 -4.48 8.29 3.44
CA LEU A 27 -4.43 9.19 2.29
C LEU A 27 -3.10 9.94 2.24
N VAL A 28 -2.69 10.56 3.36
CA VAL A 28 -1.45 11.34 3.44
C VAL A 28 -0.22 10.47 3.27
N SER A 29 -0.15 9.34 3.99
CA SER A 29 1.08 8.57 4.12
C SER A 29 1.36 7.60 2.97
N ILE A 30 0.33 6.97 2.44
CA ILE A 30 0.45 6.03 1.32
C ILE A 30 -0.10 6.67 0.05
N GLY A 31 -1.34 7.16 0.09
CA GLY A 31 -2.01 7.73 -1.06
C GLY A 31 -1.23 8.88 -1.71
N LEU A 32 -0.79 9.86 -0.93
CA LEU A 32 -0.02 10.99 -1.46
C LEU A 32 1.49 10.73 -1.40
N ALA A 33 2.07 10.44 -0.23
CA ALA A 33 3.52 10.41 -0.08
C ALA A 33 4.23 9.37 -0.94
N ARG A 34 3.59 8.25 -1.19
CA ARG A 34 4.11 7.20 -2.08
C ARG A 34 3.67 7.43 -3.51
N PHE A 35 2.35 7.52 -3.72
CA PHE A 35 1.78 7.42 -5.05
C PHE A 35 1.72 8.75 -5.81
N ALA A 36 1.72 9.92 -5.15
CA ALA A 36 1.83 11.19 -5.86
C ALA A 36 3.23 11.43 -6.46
N TYR A 37 4.22 10.64 -6.06
CA TYR A 37 5.54 10.69 -6.69
C TYR A 37 5.53 10.17 -8.13
N THR A 38 4.71 9.16 -8.42
CA THR A 38 4.64 8.52 -9.75
C THR A 38 4.32 9.53 -10.87
N PRO A 39 3.28 10.38 -10.78
CA PRO A 39 3.04 11.42 -11.80
C PRO A 39 4.07 12.56 -11.80
N LEU A 40 4.91 12.67 -10.76
CA LEU A 40 5.99 13.66 -10.72
C LEU A 40 7.28 13.18 -11.41
N ILE A 41 7.47 11.88 -11.61
CA ILE A 41 8.68 11.32 -12.22
C ILE A 41 9.01 11.96 -13.58
N PRO A 42 8.09 12.01 -14.56
CA PRO A 42 8.37 12.65 -15.84
C PRO A 42 8.80 14.12 -15.69
N ALA A 43 8.06 14.88 -14.87
CA ALA A 43 8.31 16.30 -14.66
C ALA A 43 9.66 16.58 -13.98
N LEU A 44 10.07 15.76 -13.03
CA LEU A 44 11.38 15.87 -12.36
C LEU A 44 12.54 15.66 -13.35
N ILE A 45 12.38 14.72 -14.29
CA ILE A 45 13.36 14.41 -15.31
C ILE A 45 13.40 15.51 -16.37
N GLU A 46 12.25 15.94 -16.88
CA GLU A 46 12.14 17.00 -17.90
C GLU A 46 12.67 18.34 -17.40
N ALA A 47 12.36 18.69 -16.14
CA ALA A 47 12.88 19.88 -15.48
C ALA A 47 14.37 19.79 -15.09
N ARG A 48 15.00 18.62 -15.28
CA ARG A 48 16.42 18.35 -14.96
C ARG A 48 16.77 18.61 -13.49
N TRP A 49 15.81 18.39 -12.57
CA TRP A 49 16.12 18.48 -11.15
C TRP A 49 17.11 17.38 -10.74
N PHE A 50 16.95 16.19 -11.31
CA PHE A 50 17.83 15.05 -11.12
C PHE A 50 17.90 14.24 -12.43
N SER A 51 18.91 13.38 -12.55
CA SER A 51 18.99 12.44 -13.68
C SER A 51 17.82 11.42 -13.64
N ALA A 52 17.48 10.85 -14.80
CA ALA A 52 16.46 9.80 -14.85
C ALA A 52 16.81 8.63 -13.94
N ASN A 53 18.10 8.29 -13.81
CA ASN A 53 18.59 7.25 -12.92
C ASN A 53 18.29 7.58 -11.45
N ASP A 54 18.60 8.80 -11.01
CA ASP A 54 18.38 9.22 -9.63
C ASP A 54 16.88 9.23 -9.29
N VAL A 55 16.04 9.76 -10.18
CA VAL A 55 14.60 9.90 -9.95
C VAL A 55 13.95 8.54 -9.66
N VAL A 56 14.30 7.48 -10.38
CA VAL A 56 13.73 6.16 -10.13
C VAL A 56 14.20 5.55 -8.80
N TYR A 57 15.48 5.77 -8.43
CA TYR A 57 15.98 5.33 -7.10
C TYR A 57 15.35 6.11 -5.95
N LEU A 58 15.01 7.38 -6.14
CA LEU A 58 14.27 8.16 -5.14
C LEU A 58 12.85 7.59 -4.90
N GLY A 59 12.24 6.97 -5.92
CA GLY A 59 11.02 6.19 -5.75
C GLY A 59 11.24 4.94 -4.88
N ALA A 60 12.32 4.19 -5.13
CA ALA A 60 12.67 3.00 -4.37
C ALA A 60 13.02 3.32 -2.90
N ALA A 61 13.60 4.50 -2.61
CA ALA A 61 13.88 4.93 -1.24
C ALA A 61 12.65 4.92 -0.34
N ASN A 62 11.49 5.34 -0.86
CA ASN A 62 10.23 5.30 -0.10
C ASN A 62 9.79 3.87 0.22
N LEU A 63 10.04 2.89 -0.66
CA LEU A 63 9.70 1.49 -0.43
C LEU A 63 10.56 0.86 0.68
N VAL A 64 11.85 1.18 0.72
CA VAL A 64 12.74 0.77 1.82
C VAL A 64 12.30 1.43 3.13
N GLY A 65 12.00 2.74 3.08
CA GLY A 65 11.44 3.43 4.23
C GLY A 65 10.19 2.74 4.76
N TYR A 66 9.30 2.30 3.89
CA TYR A 66 8.09 1.58 4.28
C TYR A 66 8.39 0.29 5.04
N LEU A 67 9.35 -0.50 4.59
CA LEU A 67 9.79 -1.70 5.32
C LEU A 67 10.31 -1.34 6.73
N ILE A 68 11.21 -0.35 6.82
CA ILE A 68 11.75 0.12 8.10
C ILE A 68 10.61 0.60 9.02
N GLY A 69 9.68 1.38 8.49
CA GLY A 69 8.53 1.89 9.24
C GLY A 69 7.59 0.79 9.71
N ALA A 70 7.34 -0.22 8.89
CA ALA A 70 6.52 -1.37 9.26
C ALA A 70 7.15 -2.18 10.41
N LEU A 71 8.47 -2.30 10.44
CA LEU A 71 9.20 -2.96 11.52
C LEU A 71 9.25 -2.12 12.79
N LEU A 72 9.44 -0.80 12.66
CA LEU A 72 9.63 0.12 13.79
C LEU A 72 8.30 0.65 14.36
N GLY A 73 7.18 0.54 13.66
CA GLY A 73 5.90 1.12 14.06
C GLY A 73 5.46 0.70 15.46
N ARG A 74 5.45 -0.61 15.75
CA ARG A 74 5.10 -1.13 17.09
C ARG A 74 6.09 -0.71 18.19
N PRO A 75 7.41 -0.91 18.06
CA PRO A 75 8.40 -0.40 19.04
C PRO A 75 8.25 1.09 19.31
N MET A 76 7.99 1.90 18.29
CA MET A 76 7.78 3.33 18.43
C MET A 76 6.50 3.64 19.21
N ALA A 77 5.40 2.94 18.92
CA ALA A 77 4.15 3.12 19.62
C ALA A 77 4.23 2.73 21.11
N HIS A 78 5.05 1.74 21.45
CA HIS A 78 5.33 1.40 22.85
C HIS A 78 6.02 2.55 23.61
N ARG A 79 6.83 3.36 22.94
CA ARG A 79 7.54 4.49 23.57
C ARG A 79 6.72 5.78 23.58
N LEU A 80 5.93 6.03 22.52
CA LEU A 80 5.25 7.31 22.27
C LEU A 80 3.73 7.27 22.45
N THR A 81 3.12 6.13 22.64
CA THR A 81 1.69 5.81 22.43
C THR A 81 1.30 5.77 20.95
N ASN A 82 0.28 5.01 20.58
CA ASN A 82 -0.18 4.90 19.18
C ASN A 82 -0.62 6.28 18.63
N ARG A 83 -1.35 7.04 19.43
CA ARG A 83 -1.83 8.38 19.07
C ARG A 83 -0.68 9.33 18.71
N ASN A 84 0.33 9.42 19.57
CA ASN A 84 1.45 10.34 19.36
C ASN A 84 2.37 9.86 18.23
N ALA A 85 2.56 8.54 18.08
CA ALA A 85 3.28 7.97 16.96
C ALA A 85 2.61 8.29 15.62
N LEU A 86 1.28 8.12 15.51
CA LEU A 86 0.53 8.45 14.30
C LEU A 86 0.62 9.94 13.96
N ARG A 87 0.44 10.83 14.95
CA ARG A 87 0.59 12.28 14.77
C ARG A 87 2.00 12.66 14.30
N LEU A 88 3.02 12.13 14.96
CA LEU A 88 4.42 12.37 14.60
C LEU A 88 4.68 11.93 13.15
N MET A 89 4.22 10.75 12.77
CA MET A 89 4.43 10.24 11.42
C MET A 89 3.71 11.08 10.37
N MET A 90 2.51 11.59 10.64
CA MET A 90 1.82 12.52 9.74
C MET A 90 2.57 13.85 9.58
N ILE A 91 3.14 14.39 10.68
CA ILE A 91 4.01 15.57 10.64
C ILE A 91 5.26 15.30 9.79
N VAL A 92 5.91 14.14 9.96
CA VAL A 92 7.11 13.75 9.17
C VAL A 92 6.77 13.70 7.68
N VAL A 93 5.64 13.10 7.27
CA VAL A 93 5.21 13.09 5.87
C VAL A 93 4.97 14.50 5.36
N THR A 94 4.28 15.33 6.12
CA THR A 94 4.02 16.73 5.77
C THR A 94 5.33 17.51 5.58
N GLY A 95 6.28 17.35 6.53
CA GLY A 95 7.62 17.92 6.42
C GLY A 95 8.40 17.45 5.20
N ALA A 96 8.25 16.15 4.84
CA ALA A 96 8.88 15.60 3.65
C ALA A 96 8.37 16.25 2.35
N PHE A 97 7.08 16.55 2.25
CA PHE A 97 6.54 17.30 1.10
C PHE A 97 7.15 18.69 0.99
N PHE A 98 7.19 19.45 2.08
CA PHE A 98 7.80 20.77 2.08
C PHE A 98 9.30 20.74 1.80
N ALA A 99 10.02 19.78 2.34
CA ALA A 99 11.45 19.61 2.10
C ALA A 99 11.77 19.26 0.64
N CYS A 100 10.93 18.45 -0.01
CA CYS A 100 11.07 18.09 -1.42
C CYS A 100 10.73 19.24 -2.38
N ALA A 101 10.20 20.38 -1.91
CA ALA A 101 10.03 21.57 -2.73
C ALA A 101 11.37 22.22 -3.10
N PHE A 102 12.44 21.86 -2.40
CA PHE A 102 13.79 22.43 -2.59
C PHE A 102 14.75 21.35 -3.09
N PRO A 103 15.21 21.41 -4.34
CA PRO A 103 16.12 20.40 -4.92
C PRO A 103 17.58 20.62 -4.48
N VAL A 104 17.85 20.53 -3.17
CA VAL A 104 19.16 20.77 -2.58
C VAL A 104 20.22 19.76 -3.08
N SER A 105 19.90 18.47 -3.05
CA SER A 105 20.73 17.38 -3.55
C SER A 105 19.95 16.07 -3.67
N VAL A 106 20.49 15.09 -4.40
CA VAL A 106 19.94 13.73 -4.50
C VAL A 106 19.85 13.10 -3.11
N THR A 107 20.89 13.27 -2.27
CA THR A 107 20.94 12.74 -0.90
C THR A 107 19.85 13.35 -0.01
N TRP A 108 19.60 14.66 -0.14
CA TRP A 108 18.52 15.35 0.54
C TRP A 108 17.16 14.76 0.18
N TYR A 109 16.89 14.59 -1.11
CA TYR A 109 15.66 13.97 -1.58
C TYR A 109 15.53 12.52 -1.11
N PHE A 110 16.62 11.74 -1.23
CA PHE A 110 16.63 10.36 -0.77
C PHE A 110 16.25 10.26 0.71
N ALA A 111 16.85 11.09 1.57
CA ALA A 111 16.57 11.12 3.00
C ALA A 111 15.08 11.41 3.28
N TRP A 112 14.49 12.42 2.63
CA TRP A 112 13.08 12.77 2.85
C TRP A 112 12.12 11.75 2.23
N ARG A 113 12.47 11.16 1.09
CA ARG A 113 11.71 10.04 0.50
C ARG A 113 11.74 8.81 1.41
N LEU A 114 12.89 8.49 1.98
CA LEU A 114 13.05 7.41 2.96
C LEU A 114 12.23 7.69 4.23
N LEU A 115 12.33 8.90 4.81
CA LEU A 115 11.57 9.30 5.99
C LEU A 115 10.06 9.26 5.76
N SER A 116 9.58 9.74 4.61
CA SER A 116 8.17 9.62 4.25
C SER A 116 7.72 8.17 4.14
N GLY A 117 8.59 7.29 3.63
CA GLY A 117 8.36 5.85 3.59
C GLY A 117 8.27 5.24 5.00
N ILE A 118 9.21 5.58 5.90
CA ILE A 118 9.19 5.15 7.30
C ILE A 118 7.87 5.54 7.96
N ALA A 119 7.46 6.78 7.78
CA ALA A 119 6.19 7.27 8.30
C ALA A 119 5.00 6.49 7.73
N GLY A 120 4.99 6.23 6.43
CA GLY A 120 3.96 5.44 5.76
C GLY A 120 3.85 4.01 6.30
N GLY A 121 4.98 3.31 6.45
CA GLY A 121 5.02 1.96 7.00
C GLY A 121 4.54 1.88 8.45
N ALA A 122 4.95 2.84 9.29
CA ALA A 122 4.53 2.93 10.67
C ALA A 122 3.01 3.20 10.78
N ILE A 123 2.48 4.16 10.00
CA ILE A 123 1.05 4.46 9.95
C ILE A 123 0.25 3.23 9.52
N MET A 124 0.70 2.51 8.48
CA MET A 124 0.00 1.32 7.98
C MET A 124 -0.17 0.23 9.05
N VAL A 125 0.84 0.04 9.90
CA VAL A 125 0.79 -0.93 11.00
C VAL A 125 -0.09 -0.45 12.15
N LEU A 126 -0.07 0.85 12.45
CA LEU A 126 -0.68 1.41 13.65
C LEU A 126 -2.12 1.86 13.46
N VAL A 127 -2.52 2.32 12.27
CA VAL A 127 -3.81 2.98 12.05
C VAL A 127 -4.99 2.08 12.36
N ALA A 128 -5.02 0.88 11.79
CA ALA A 128 -6.09 -0.08 12.01
C ALA A 128 -6.09 -0.61 13.47
N ALA A 129 -4.90 -0.89 14.01
CA ALA A 129 -4.73 -1.33 15.40
C ALA A 129 -5.20 -0.27 16.42
N THR A 130 -5.16 1.02 16.06
CA THR A 130 -5.60 2.11 16.93
C THR A 130 -7.11 2.37 16.83
N VAL A 131 -7.67 2.29 15.62
CA VAL A 131 -9.06 2.68 15.38
C VAL A 131 -10.05 1.53 15.59
N LEU A 132 -9.77 0.33 15.05
CA LEU A 132 -10.72 -0.78 15.02
C LEU A 132 -11.14 -1.33 16.42
N PRO A 133 -10.32 -1.28 17.48
CA PRO A 133 -10.78 -1.67 18.81
C PRO A 133 -11.94 -0.83 19.35
N HIS A 134 -12.09 0.43 18.88
CA HIS A 134 -13.14 1.36 19.29
C HIS A 134 -14.40 1.27 18.40
N VAL A 135 -14.39 0.37 17.41
CA VAL A 135 -15.51 0.18 16.46
C VAL A 135 -16.26 -1.10 16.82
N PRO A 136 -17.61 -1.06 16.88
CA PRO A 136 -18.43 -2.26 17.11
C PRO A 136 -18.10 -3.37 16.10
N ALA A 137 -18.13 -4.63 16.55
CA ALA A 137 -17.75 -5.80 15.74
C ALA A 137 -18.46 -5.85 14.38
N ALA A 138 -19.77 -5.56 14.36
CA ALA A 138 -20.59 -5.53 13.15
C ALA A 138 -20.16 -4.46 12.10
N ARG A 139 -19.36 -3.45 12.49
CA ARG A 139 -18.95 -2.33 11.62
C ARG A 139 -17.45 -2.31 11.36
N LYS A 140 -16.67 -3.25 11.88
CA LYS A 140 -15.20 -3.27 11.70
C LYS A 140 -14.78 -3.39 10.25
N GLY A 141 -15.50 -4.17 9.44
CA GLY A 141 -15.24 -4.30 8.02
C GLY A 141 -15.41 -2.96 7.27
N LEU A 142 -16.54 -2.28 7.52
CA LEU A 142 -16.83 -0.96 6.94
C LEU A 142 -15.77 0.08 7.38
N ALA A 143 -15.42 0.10 8.66
CA ALA A 143 -14.42 1.01 9.20
C ALA A 143 -13.03 0.77 8.59
N SER A 144 -12.62 -0.50 8.46
CA SER A 144 -11.36 -0.85 7.78
C SER A 144 -11.37 -0.43 6.33
N GLY A 145 -12.45 -0.69 5.60
CA GLY A 145 -12.63 -0.24 4.22
C GLY A 145 -12.51 1.28 4.09
N ALA A 146 -13.17 2.03 4.97
CA ALA A 146 -13.13 3.50 4.98
C ALA A 146 -11.71 4.04 5.29
N ILE A 147 -10.99 3.44 6.24
CA ILE A 147 -9.60 3.81 6.55
C ILE A 147 -8.71 3.64 5.31
N PHE A 148 -8.77 2.49 4.65
CA PHE A 148 -7.88 2.18 3.51
C PHE A 148 -8.36 2.77 2.19
N LEU A 149 -9.62 3.23 2.10
CA LEU A 149 -10.11 4.03 0.97
C LEU A 149 -9.23 5.26 0.74
N GLY A 150 -8.64 5.83 1.80
CA GLY A 150 -7.68 6.93 1.71
C GLY A 150 -6.53 6.67 0.73
N ILE A 151 -6.07 5.40 0.60
CA ILE A 151 -5.01 5.04 -0.36
C ILE A 151 -5.50 5.26 -1.79
N GLY A 152 -6.65 4.69 -2.15
CA GLY A 152 -7.22 4.83 -3.50
C GLY A 152 -7.56 6.28 -3.84
N LEU A 153 -8.14 7.02 -2.88
CA LEU A 153 -8.42 8.46 -3.02
C LEU A 153 -7.15 9.28 -3.23
N GLY A 154 -6.06 8.94 -2.54
CA GLY A 154 -4.77 9.61 -2.71
C GLY A 154 -4.15 9.32 -4.08
N ILE A 155 -4.27 8.08 -4.59
CA ILE A 155 -3.79 7.72 -5.93
C ILE A 155 -4.58 8.46 -7.00
N ALA A 156 -5.90 8.35 -7.00
CA ALA A 156 -6.76 9.05 -7.96
C ALA A 156 -6.63 10.58 -7.83
N GLY A 157 -6.63 11.08 -6.58
CA GLY A 157 -6.43 12.48 -6.27
C GLY A 157 -5.09 13.03 -6.76
N SER A 158 -4.00 12.27 -6.65
CA SER A 158 -2.71 12.72 -7.18
C SER A 158 -2.73 12.87 -8.70
N GLY A 159 -3.43 11.99 -9.43
CA GLY A 159 -3.59 12.12 -10.88
C GLY A 159 -4.40 13.35 -11.32
N THR A 160 -5.28 13.86 -10.45
CA THR A 160 -6.11 15.06 -10.73
C THR A 160 -5.49 16.35 -10.20
N ILE A 161 -4.80 16.30 -9.05
CA ILE A 161 -4.25 17.48 -8.36
C ILE A 161 -2.85 17.84 -8.89
N VAL A 162 -2.02 16.84 -9.20
CA VAL A 162 -0.64 17.08 -9.64
C VAL A 162 -0.55 17.87 -10.96
N PRO A 163 -1.32 17.56 -12.04
CA PRO A 163 -1.20 18.29 -13.29
C PRO A 163 -1.46 19.81 -13.16
N PRO A 164 -2.54 20.29 -12.53
CA PRO A 164 -2.75 21.74 -12.35
C PRO A 164 -1.70 22.39 -11.44
N LEU A 165 -1.16 21.67 -10.46
CA LEU A 165 -0.07 22.21 -9.66
C LEU A 165 1.24 22.28 -10.45
N LEU A 166 1.51 21.32 -11.35
CA LEU A 166 2.69 21.35 -12.22
C LEU A 166 2.69 22.52 -13.19
N SER A 167 1.53 23.05 -13.58
CA SER A 167 1.48 24.28 -14.39
C SER A 167 2.02 25.52 -13.64
N LEU A 168 2.05 25.46 -12.29
CA LEU A 168 2.67 26.47 -11.43
C LEU A 168 4.14 26.16 -11.11
N GLY A 169 4.66 25.03 -11.60
CA GLY A 169 6.02 24.55 -11.40
C GLY A 169 6.17 23.51 -10.31
N LEU A 170 7.31 22.80 -10.36
CA LEU A 170 7.62 21.70 -9.40
C LEU A 170 7.66 22.15 -7.93
N PRO A 171 8.28 23.28 -7.55
CA PRO A 171 8.23 23.75 -6.16
C PRO A 171 6.82 23.97 -5.67
N ALA A 172 5.97 24.63 -6.48
CA ALA A 172 4.55 24.86 -6.14
C ALA A 172 3.77 23.54 -5.98
N THR A 173 4.09 22.54 -6.79
CA THR A 173 3.47 21.21 -6.68
C THR A 173 3.79 20.55 -5.35
N TRP A 174 5.06 20.53 -4.93
CA TRP A 174 5.46 19.98 -3.66
C TRP A 174 4.87 20.75 -2.47
N LEU A 175 4.86 22.09 -2.54
CA LEU A 175 4.25 22.94 -1.52
C LEU A 175 2.73 22.74 -1.43
N GLY A 176 2.05 22.58 -2.57
CA GLY A 176 0.61 22.30 -2.64
C GLY A 176 0.26 20.94 -2.02
N LEU A 177 1.02 19.89 -2.33
CA LEU A 177 0.88 18.57 -1.70
C LEU A 177 1.19 18.65 -0.19
N GLY A 178 2.18 19.44 0.22
CA GLY A 178 2.52 19.70 1.61
C GLY A 178 1.39 20.43 2.34
N ALA A 179 0.78 21.44 1.74
CA ALA A 179 -0.35 22.17 2.29
C ALA A 179 -1.59 21.27 2.46
N LEU A 180 -1.89 20.43 1.46
CA LEU A 180 -2.96 19.43 1.54
C LEU A 180 -2.69 18.42 2.68
N SER A 181 -1.45 17.92 2.76
CA SER A 181 -1.03 17.01 3.83
C SER A 181 -1.16 17.66 5.21
N LEU A 182 -0.76 18.93 5.34
CA LEU A 182 -0.88 19.71 6.58
C LEU A 182 -2.35 19.89 6.98
N ALA A 183 -3.21 20.24 6.04
CA ALA A 183 -4.65 20.38 6.27
C ALA A 183 -5.28 19.09 6.76
N LEU A 184 -5.00 17.94 6.08
CA LEU A 184 -5.50 16.62 6.48
C LEU A 184 -4.95 16.18 7.83
N THR A 185 -3.68 16.48 8.13
CA THR A 185 -3.06 16.24 9.44
C THR A 185 -3.76 17.05 10.53
N GLY A 186 -4.03 18.33 10.29
CA GLY A 186 -4.75 19.19 11.21
C GLY A 186 -6.20 18.74 11.46
N LEU A 187 -6.94 18.40 10.40
CA LEU A 187 -8.31 17.88 10.48
C LEU A 187 -8.40 16.56 11.27
N SER A 188 -7.42 15.69 11.11
CA SER A 188 -7.37 14.40 11.81
C SER A 188 -6.86 14.50 13.25
N TRP A 189 -6.29 15.65 13.67
CA TRP A 189 -5.52 15.78 14.90
C TRP A 189 -6.26 15.37 16.17
N PHE A 190 -7.54 15.71 16.26
CA PHE A 190 -8.38 15.42 17.41
C PHE A 190 -9.15 14.10 17.28
N GLY A 191 -9.11 13.46 16.11
CA GLY A 191 -9.83 12.22 15.85
C GLY A 191 -9.19 10.96 16.44
N TRP A 192 -7.96 11.01 16.91
CA TRP A 192 -7.27 9.85 17.43
C TRP A 192 -7.76 9.46 18.83
N PRO A 193 -8.12 8.19 19.08
CA PRO A 193 -8.47 7.69 20.40
C PRO A 193 -7.37 7.96 21.44
N ARG A 194 -7.76 8.23 22.68
CA ARG A 194 -6.82 8.50 23.77
C ARG A 194 -6.29 7.24 24.43
N ASP A 195 -7.12 6.23 24.53
CA ASP A 195 -6.81 4.97 25.21
C ASP A 195 -6.49 3.90 24.17
N THR A 196 -5.31 3.34 24.27
CA THR A 196 -4.94 2.16 23.49
C THR A 196 -5.15 0.94 24.39
N VAL A 197 -6.09 0.10 24.01
CA VAL A 197 -6.08 -1.28 24.51
C VAL A 197 -4.77 -1.88 23.99
N GLN A 198 -3.78 -1.95 24.87
CA GLN A 198 -2.57 -2.72 24.58
C GLN A 198 -3.03 -4.17 24.43
N VAL A 199 -3.06 -4.66 23.21
CA VAL A 199 -3.13 -6.09 22.99
C VAL A 199 -1.78 -6.63 23.47
N THR A 200 -1.75 -7.06 24.74
CA THR A 200 -0.62 -7.80 25.29
C THR A 200 -0.38 -8.98 24.36
N ALA A 201 0.78 -9.02 23.75
CA ALA A 201 1.20 -10.20 23.02
C ALA A 201 1.34 -11.34 24.03
N SER A 202 0.27 -12.13 24.15
CA SER A 202 0.34 -13.41 24.83
C SER A 202 1.33 -14.26 24.07
N ALA A 203 2.27 -14.88 24.74
CA ALA A 203 3.21 -15.80 24.14
C ALA A 203 2.42 -16.90 23.40
N ALA A 204 2.46 -16.88 22.09
CA ALA A 204 1.84 -17.94 21.30
C ALA A 204 2.60 -19.25 21.57
N PRO A 205 1.89 -20.40 21.64
CA PRO A 205 2.55 -21.71 21.77
C PRO A 205 3.58 -21.90 20.65
N ASP A 206 4.68 -22.55 20.99
CA ASP A 206 5.85 -22.78 20.12
C ASP A 206 5.62 -23.87 19.05
N GLU A 207 4.37 -24.04 18.61
CA GLU A 207 4.07 -24.96 17.53
C GLU A 207 4.51 -24.41 16.18
N PRO A 208 5.14 -25.22 15.32
CA PRO A 208 5.57 -24.80 13.99
C PRO A 208 4.38 -24.38 13.11
N MET A 209 4.56 -23.32 12.32
CA MET A 209 3.56 -22.87 11.35
C MET A 209 3.35 -23.96 10.27
N PRO A 210 2.11 -24.19 9.80
CA PRO A 210 1.86 -25.10 8.69
C PRO A 210 2.69 -24.72 7.44
N PRO A 211 3.22 -25.71 6.68
CA PRO A 211 4.00 -25.44 5.45
C PRO A 211 3.28 -24.54 4.44
N ALA A 212 1.95 -24.64 4.34
CA ALA A 212 1.12 -23.79 3.48
C ALA A 212 1.19 -22.30 3.84
N VAL A 213 1.53 -21.97 5.08
CA VAL A 213 1.72 -20.55 5.51
C VAL A 213 3.04 -20.01 4.94
N PHE A 214 4.10 -20.79 4.90
CA PHE A 214 5.37 -20.38 4.26
C PHE A 214 5.21 -20.22 2.75
N GLN A 215 4.42 -21.07 2.12
CA GLN A 215 4.05 -20.94 0.71
C GLN A 215 3.30 -19.62 0.47
N LEU A 216 2.36 -19.24 1.35
CA LEU A 216 1.68 -17.95 1.28
C LEU A 216 2.66 -16.77 1.44
N PHE A 217 3.67 -16.88 2.32
CA PHE A 217 4.68 -15.83 2.48
C PHE A 217 5.48 -15.63 1.19
N ALA A 218 5.92 -16.72 0.56
CA ALA A 218 6.63 -16.67 -0.72
C ALA A 218 5.72 -16.10 -1.82
N GLN A 219 4.48 -16.57 -1.92
CA GLN A 219 3.50 -16.06 -2.87
C GLN A 219 3.28 -14.55 -2.70
N TYR A 220 3.07 -14.10 -1.46
CA TYR A 220 2.84 -12.68 -1.15
C TYR A 220 4.07 -11.81 -1.41
N ALA A 221 5.27 -12.36 -1.24
CA ALA A 221 6.53 -11.72 -1.61
C ALA A 221 6.63 -11.47 -3.12
N PHE A 222 6.32 -12.48 -3.96
CA PHE A 222 6.35 -12.31 -5.41
C PHE A 222 5.20 -11.42 -5.93
N MET A 223 4.04 -11.42 -5.28
CA MET A 223 3.00 -10.44 -5.53
C MET A 223 3.52 -9.02 -5.31
N ALA A 224 4.24 -8.80 -4.19
CA ALA A 224 4.84 -7.50 -3.87
C ALA A 224 5.86 -7.07 -4.93
N ALA A 225 6.71 -7.99 -5.40
CA ALA A 225 7.66 -7.71 -6.47
C ALA A 225 6.94 -7.36 -7.79
N GLY A 226 5.90 -8.11 -8.13
CA GLY A 226 5.17 -7.92 -9.38
C GLY A 226 4.35 -6.63 -9.47
N LEU A 227 3.97 -6.01 -8.35
CA LEU A 227 3.20 -4.76 -8.39
C LEU A 227 4.07 -3.50 -8.58
N VAL A 228 5.38 -3.56 -8.29
CA VAL A 228 6.26 -2.39 -8.27
C VAL A 228 6.37 -1.68 -9.62
N PRO A 229 6.57 -2.35 -10.77
CA PRO A 229 6.73 -1.66 -12.04
C PRO A 229 5.55 -0.75 -12.41
N ALA A 230 4.33 -1.25 -12.33
CA ALA A 230 3.15 -0.42 -12.61
C ALA A 230 2.98 0.71 -11.60
N MET A 231 3.26 0.44 -10.32
CA MET A 231 3.18 1.44 -9.25
C MET A 231 4.17 2.60 -9.44
N VAL A 232 5.34 2.36 -10.00
CA VAL A 232 6.41 3.37 -10.11
C VAL A 232 6.53 3.92 -11.52
N PHE A 233 6.44 3.08 -12.56
CA PHE A 233 6.81 3.45 -13.91
C PHE A 233 5.63 3.67 -14.87
N LEU A 234 4.37 3.40 -14.48
CA LEU A 234 3.22 3.50 -15.37
C LEU A 234 3.06 4.88 -16.00
N VAL A 235 3.13 5.94 -15.20
CA VAL A 235 2.97 7.32 -15.70
C VAL A 235 4.13 7.70 -16.61
N ASP A 236 5.35 7.33 -16.23
CA ASP A 236 6.55 7.59 -17.02
C ASP A 236 6.54 6.83 -18.36
N TYR A 237 6.05 5.59 -18.33
CA TYR A 237 5.82 4.81 -19.54
C TYR A 237 4.88 5.51 -20.53
N VAL A 238 3.71 5.97 -20.02
CA VAL A 238 2.73 6.65 -20.88
C VAL A 238 3.24 8.00 -21.34
N ALA A 239 3.80 8.80 -20.41
CA ALA A 239 4.20 10.17 -20.71
C ALA A 239 5.43 10.24 -21.63
N ARG A 240 6.53 9.57 -21.24
CA ARG A 240 7.81 9.61 -21.95
C ARG A 240 8.05 8.39 -22.83
N GLY A 241 7.75 7.19 -22.33
CA GLY A 241 7.97 5.95 -23.08
C GLY A 241 7.13 5.86 -24.36
N LEU A 242 5.87 6.26 -24.32
CA LEU A 242 4.97 6.33 -25.46
C LEU A 242 4.90 7.73 -26.10
N GLY A 243 5.51 8.74 -25.50
CA GLY A 243 5.44 10.11 -25.99
C GLY A 243 4.07 10.77 -25.89
N ALA A 244 3.14 10.20 -25.11
CA ALA A 244 1.77 10.72 -24.99
C ALA A 244 1.64 11.98 -24.11
N GLY A 245 2.72 12.36 -23.40
CA GLY A 245 2.78 13.54 -22.56
C GLY A 245 2.23 13.34 -21.15
N ALA A 246 2.58 14.24 -20.24
CA ALA A 246 2.28 14.14 -18.82
C ALA A 246 0.76 14.13 -18.51
N HIS A 247 -0.05 14.84 -19.31
CA HIS A 247 -1.51 14.89 -19.13
C HIS A 247 -2.16 13.51 -19.34
N VAL A 248 -1.80 12.81 -20.41
CA VAL A 248 -2.32 11.46 -20.72
C VAL A 248 -1.83 10.48 -19.65
N GLY A 249 -0.56 10.58 -19.24
CA GLY A 249 -0.02 9.79 -18.13
C GLY A 249 -0.80 9.97 -16.83
N ALA A 250 -1.16 11.21 -16.50
CA ALA A 250 -1.98 11.53 -15.33
C ALA A 250 -3.40 10.96 -15.42
N MET A 251 -4.05 11.01 -16.59
CA MET A 251 -5.37 10.39 -16.80
C MET A 251 -5.33 8.88 -16.60
N VAL A 252 -4.32 8.19 -17.14
CA VAL A 252 -4.12 6.75 -16.92
C VAL A 252 -3.87 6.47 -15.43
N TRP A 253 -3.18 7.37 -14.73
CA TRP A 253 -2.98 7.26 -13.28
C TRP A 253 -4.26 7.42 -12.47
N VAL A 254 -5.17 8.30 -12.88
CA VAL A 254 -6.53 8.39 -12.29
C VAL A 254 -7.27 7.06 -12.44
N MET A 255 -7.20 6.43 -13.62
CA MET A 255 -7.81 5.10 -13.84
C MET A 255 -7.20 4.03 -12.92
N TYR A 256 -5.88 4.04 -12.73
CA TYR A 256 -5.21 3.19 -11.75
C TYR A 256 -5.73 3.44 -10.32
N GLY A 257 -5.94 4.69 -9.94
CA GLY A 257 -6.53 5.08 -8.65
C GLY A 257 -7.98 4.63 -8.49
N LEU A 258 -8.80 4.69 -9.54
CA LEU A 258 -10.16 4.14 -9.53
C LEU A 258 -10.14 2.62 -9.31
N GLY A 259 -9.22 1.91 -9.94
CA GLY A 259 -8.96 0.51 -9.64
C GLY A 259 -8.63 0.28 -8.18
N ALA A 260 -7.78 1.10 -7.60
CA ALA A 260 -7.39 1.01 -6.18
C ALA A 260 -8.56 1.26 -5.21
N ILE A 261 -9.54 2.05 -5.59
CA ILE A 261 -10.78 2.25 -4.82
C ILE A 261 -11.67 1.01 -4.89
N ILE A 262 -11.83 0.42 -6.08
CA ILE A 262 -12.74 -0.70 -6.33
C ILE A 262 -12.15 -2.04 -5.83
N GLY A 263 -10.82 -2.18 -5.90
CA GLY A 263 -10.10 -3.43 -5.64
C GLY A 263 -10.46 -4.13 -4.33
N PRO A 264 -10.34 -3.47 -3.16
CA PRO A 264 -10.62 -4.11 -1.87
C PRO A 264 -12.04 -4.68 -1.77
N VAL A 265 -13.04 -3.97 -2.31
CA VAL A 265 -14.45 -4.40 -2.30
C VAL A 265 -14.65 -5.59 -3.24
N SER A 266 -14.14 -5.50 -4.47
CA SER A 266 -14.25 -6.56 -5.46
C SER A 266 -13.56 -7.85 -5.02
N TYR A 267 -12.38 -7.73 -4.42
CA TYR A 267 -11.61 -8.90 -3.98
C TYR A 267 -12.18 -9.51 -2.71
N GLY A 268 -12.75 -8.68 -1.79
CA GLY A 268 -13.51 -9.16 -0.65
C GLY A 268 -14.74 -9.97 -1.10
N PHE A 269 -15.53 -9.41 -2.03
CA PHE A 269 -16.67 -10.11 -2.63
C PHE A 269 -16.26 -11.44 -3.28
N LEU A 270 -15.13 -11.45 -3.99
CA LEU A 270 -14.59 -12.66 -4.60
C LEU A 270 -14.22 -13.71 -3.54
N ALA A 271 -13.58 -13.29 -2.45
CA ALA A 271 -13.22 -14.18 -1.34
C ALA A 271 -14.43 -14.82 -0.68
N ASP A 272 -15.50 -14.04 -0.48
CA ASP A 272 -16.73 -14.52 0.14
C ASP A 272 -17.45 -15.59 -0.70
N HIS A 273 -17.37 -15.49 -2.05
CA HIS A 273 -18.09 -16.40 -2.95
C HIS A 273 -17.27 -17.60 -3.41
N LEU A 274 -15.96 -17.42 -3.64
CA LEU A 274 -15.07 -18.45 -4.20
C LEU A 274 -14.11 -19.06 -3.16
N GLY A 275 -13.99 -18.45 -1.99
CA GLY A 275 -12.93 -18.70 -1.01
C GLY A 275 -11.63 -18.00 -1.38
N ALA A 276 -10.77 -17.73 -0.38
CA ALA A 276 -9.57 -16.93 -0.57
C ALA A 276 -8.58 -17.56 -1.57
N ARG A 277 -8.37 -18.88 -1.52
CA ARG A 277 -7.42 -19.57 -2.41
C ARG A 277 -7.77 -19.44 -3.89
N LYS A 278 -9.02 -19.68 -4.27
CA LYS A 278 -9.46 -19.59 -5.67
C LYS A 278 -9.46 -18.15 -6.15
N SER A 279 -9.83 -17.21 -5.29
CA SER A 279 -9.83 -15.79 -5.58
C SER A 279 -8.43 -15.26 -5.84
N ILE A 280 -7.43 -15.67 -5.02
CA ILE A 280 -6.02 -15.35 -5.25
C ILE A 280 -5.56 -15.85 -6.63
N ARG A 281 -5.87 -17.11 -6.99
CA ARG A 281 -5.49 -17.66 -8.30
C ARG A 281 -6.09 -16.86 -9.46
N LEU A 282 -7.38 -16.56 -9.39
CA LEU A 282 -8.06 -15.79 -10.43
C LEU A 282 -7.46 -14.40 -10.57
N VAL A 283 -7.27 -13.70 -9.44
CA VAL A 283 -6.69 -12.35 -9.43
C VAL A 283 -5.26 -12.36 -9.98
N LEU A 284 -4.42 -13.32 -9.59
CA LEU A 284 -3.05 -13.42 -10.11
C LEU A 284 -3.02 -13.71 -11.61
N ALA A 285 -3.89 -14.58 -12.11
CA ALA A 285 -4.00 -14.84 -13.55
C ALA A 285 -4.39 -13.57 -14.33
N VAL A 286 -5.42 -12.85 -13.86
CA VAL A 286 -5.87 -11.59 -14.46
C VAL A 286 -4.76 -10.53 -14.42
N GLN A 287 -4.05 -10.41 -13.29
CA GLN A 287 -2.98 -9.42 -13.14
C GLN A 287 -1.77 -9.74 -14.03
N ALA A 288 -1.38 -11.01 -14.15
CA ALA A 288 -0.29 -11.41 -15.04
C ALA A 288 -0.62 -11.09 -16.51
N ILE A 289 -1.83 -11.39 -16.95
CA ILE A 289 -2.31 -11.07 -18.30
C ILE A 289 -2.33 -9.55 -18.49
N ALA A 290 -2.87 -8.80 -17.55
CA ALA A 290 -2.96 -7.34 -17.64
C ALA A 290 -1.58 -6.67 -17.72
N LEU A 291 -0.60 -7.13 -16.92
CA LEU A 291 0.78 -6.64 -16.98
C LEU A 291 1.50 -7.01 -18.29
N GLY A 292 1.27 -8.22 -18.79
CA GLY A 292 1.80 -8.65 -20.09
C GLY A 292 1.21 -7.82 -21.24
N LEU A 293 -0.10 -7.55 -21.22
CA LEU A 293 -0.77 -6.71 -22.21
C LEU A 293 -0.32 -5.25 -22.08
N LEU A 294 -0.05 -4.74 -20.87
CA LEU A 294 0.45 -3.39 -20.66
C LEU A 294 1.78 -3.16 -21.37
N ALA A 295 2.65 -4.17 -21.41
CA ALA A 295 3.96 -4.08 -22.06
C ALA A 295 3.90 -3.82 -23.57
N VAL A 296 2.77 -4.16 -24.21
CA VAL A 296 2.57 -4.06 -25.69
C VAL A 296 1.43 -3.13 -26.09
N SER A 297 0.77 -2.50 -25.11
CA SER A 297 -0.39 -1.63 -25.36
C SER A 297 0.05 -0.18 -25.59
N HIS A 298 -0.52 0.47 -26.63
CA HIS A 298 -0.18 1.85 -27.00
C HIS A 298 -1.43 2.77 -27.07
N THR A 299 -2.66 2.20 -27.06
CA THR A 299 -3.87 3.00 -27.16
C THR A 299 -4.37 3.44 -25.80
N PHE A 300 -4.86 4.68 -25.68
CA PHE A 300 -5.36 5.23 -24.41
C PHE A 300 -6.43 4.33 -23.76
N MET A 301 -7.39 3.82 -24.55
CA MET A 301 -8.47 2.99 -24.01
C MET A 301 -7.94 1.68 -23.38
N ALA A 302 -6.99 1.02 -24.06
CA ALA A 302 -6.36 -0.19 -23.52
C ALA A 302 -5.56 0.13 -22.24
N LEU A 303 -4.76 1.20 -22.27
CA LEU A 303 -3.97 1.64 -21.10
C LEU A 303 -4.87 1.99 -19.90
N ALA A 304 -5.99 2.69 -20.15
CA ALA A 304 -6.94 3.06 -19.11
C ALA A 304 -7.60 1.82 -18.46
N LEU A 305 -8.09 0.88 -19.29
CA LEU A 305 -8.69 -0.36 -18.80
C LEU A 305 -7.67 -1.20 -18.00
N LEU A 306 -6.47 -1.38 -18.55
CA LEU A 306 -5.40 -2.11 -17.88
C LEU A 306 -4.98 -1.42 -16.57
N ALA A 307 -4.94 -0.09 -16.55
CA ALA A 307 -4.64 0.67 -15.34
C ALA A 307 -5.68 0.45 -14.24
N VAL A 308 -6.98 0.38 -14.55
CA VAL A 308 -8.03 0.02 -13.58
C VAL A 308 -7.79 -1.38 -13.02
N ILE A 309 -7.55 -2.37 -13.90
CA ILE A 309 -7.31 -3.75 -13.49
C ILE A 309 -6.07 -3.85 -12.61
N ILE A 310 -4.94 -3.30 -13.04
CA ILE A 310 -3.67 -3.37 -12.33
C ILE A 310 -3.73 -2.55 -11.04
N GLY A 311 -4.39 -1.40 -11.06
CA GLY A 311 -4.57 -0.53 -9.88
C GLY A 311 -5.41 -1.15 -8.79
N SER A 312 -6.32 -2.07 -9.10
CA SER A 312 -7.11 -2.79 -8.10
C SER A 312 -6.27 -3.70 -7.20
N PHE A 313 -5.11 -4.12 -7.69
CA PHE A 313 -4.29 -5.14 -7.04
C PHE A 313 -3.61 -4.68 -5.74
N PRO A 314 -2.89 -3.54 -5.65
CA PRO A 314 -2.12 -3.19 -4.46
C PRO A 314 -2.95 -3.11 -3.18
N PRO A 315 -4.11 -2.43 -3.13
CA PRO A 315 -4.94 -2.44 -1.94
C PRO A 315 -5.86 -3.66 -1.85
N GLY A 316 -6.24 -4.28 -2.98
CA GLY A 316 -7.17 -5.41 -3.02
C GLY A 316 -6.57 -6.72 -2.54
N ILE A 317 -5.27 -6.96 -2.80
CA ILE A 317 -4.63 -8.21 -2.42
C ILE A 317 -4.48 -8.36 -0.89
N VAL A 318 -4.46 -7.26 -0.15
CA VAL A 318 -4.30 -7.27 1.31
C VAL A 318 -5.42 -8.05 2.01
N PRO A 319 -6.72 -7.75 1.80
CA PRO A 319 -7.80 -8.53 2.40
C PRO A 319 -7.82 -9.98 1.93
N LEU A 320 -7.46 -10.28 0.67
CA LEU A 320 -7.37 -11.66 0.17
C LEU A 320 -6.28 -12.45 0.88
N ALA A 321 -5.08 -11.89 1.04
CA ALA A 321 -3.99 -12.55 1.73
C ALA A 321 -4.33 -12.77 3.23
N LEU A 322 -5.00 -11.79 3.86
CA LEU A 322 -5.47 -11.91 5.24
C LEU A 322 -6.53 -13.02 5.38
N ALA A 323 -7.51 -13.07 4.47
CA ALA A 323 -8.51 -14.13 4.44
C ALA A 323 -7.84 -15.52 4.27
N ARG A 324 -6.79 -15.61 3.45
CA ARG A 324 -6.03 -16.85 3.29
C ARG A 324 -5.27 -17.25 4.55
N VAL A 325 -4.74 -16.29 5.32
CA VAL A 325 -4.15 -16.57 6.65
C VAL A 325 -5.20 -17.18 7.58
N HIS A 326 -6.43 -16.62 7.59
CA HIS A 326 -7.52 -17.14 8.42
C HIS A 326 -7.95 -18.56 8.02
N GLU A 327 -7.92 -18.90 6.71
CA GLU A 327 -8.18 -20.26 6.24
C GLU A 327 -7.11 -21.27 6.68
N LEU A 328 -5.83 -20.84 6.74
CA LEU A 328 -4.69 -21.70 7.01
C LEU A 328 -4.36 -21.87 8.50
N VAL A 329 -4.72 -20.89 9.31
CA VAL A 329 -4.36 -20.81 10.73
C VAL A 329 -5.63 -20.59 11.57
N PRO A 330 -6.18 -21.61 12.25
CA PRO A 330 -7.40 -21.46 13.03
C PRO A 330 -7.25 -20.60 14.30
N ASP A 331 -6.06 -20.65 14.94
CA ASP A 331 -5.82 -19.92 16.19
C ASP A 331 -5.61 -18.42 15.96
N PRO A 332 -6.41 -17.52 16.59
CA PRO A 332 -6.34 -16.07 16.39
C PRO A 332 -4.97 -15.43 16.72
N HIS A 333 -4.28 -15.93 17.75
CA HIS A 333 -2.95 -15.41 18.12
C HIS A 333 -1.91 -15.74 17.05
N ARG A 334 -1.96 -16.97 16.54
CA ARG A 334 -1.07 -17.43 15.45
C ARG A 334 -1.42 -16.74 14.12
N GLN A 335 -2.70 -16.42 13.85
CA GLN A 335 -3.10 -15.59 12.70
C GLN A 335 -2.40 -14.24 12.71
N GLN A 336 -2.37 -13.57 13.86
CA GLN A 336 -1.70 -12.27 13.97
C GLN A 336 -0.19 -12.36 13.72
N LEU A 337 0.46 -13.43 14.21
CA LEU A 337 1.88 -13.67 13.96
C LEU A 337 2.14 -13.99 12.48
N ALA A 338 1.34 -14.86 11.87
CA ALA A 338 1.43 -15.20 10.44
C ALA A 338 1.22 -13.95 9.57
N TRP A 339 0.21 -13.13 9.87
CA TRP A 339 -0.04 -11.88 9.16
C TRP A 339 1.12 -10.89 9.27
N SER A 340 1.70 -10.74 10.46
CA SER A 340 2.87 -9.89 10.66
C SER A 340 4.07 -10.35 9.81
N ARG A 341 4.36 -11.65 9.79
CA ARG A 341 5.43 -12.22 8.96
C ARG A 341 5.14 -12.09 7.47
N ALA A 342 3.90 -12.32 7.04
CA ALA A 342 3.49 -12.09 5.65
C ALA A 342 3.70 -10.64 5.22
N THR A 343 3.32 -9.68 6.06
CA THR A 343 3.49 -8.25 5.78
C THR A 343 4.97 -7.87 5.69
N VAL A 344 5.83 -8.41 6.56
CA VAL A 344 7.28 -8.18 6.49
C VAL A 344 7.86 -8.79 5.20
N SER A 345 7.46 -10.01 4.83
CA SER A 345 7.86 -10.65 3.57
C SER A 345 7.47 -9.78 2.36
N PHE A 346 6.23 -9.31 2.32
CA PHE A 346 5.74 -8.40 1.28
C PHE A 346 6.56 -7.11 1.20
N ALA A 347 6.74 -6.41 2.32
CA ALA A 347 7.48 -5.15 2.37
C ALA A 347 8.96 -5.31 1.97
N THR A 348 9.58 -6.43 2.38
CA THR A 348 10.96 -6.76 2.01
C THR A 348 11.10 -6.95 0.50
N PHE A 349 10.26 -7.77 -0.09
CA PHE A 349 10.32 -8.01 -1.54
C PHE A 349 9.91 -6.79 -2.34
N GLN A 350 8.98 -5.97 -1.85
CA GLN A 350 8.63 -4.70 -2.48
C GLN A 350 9.82 -3.73 -2.49
N ALA A 351 10.56 -3.63 -1.40
CA ALA A 351 11.75 -2.79 -1.30
C ALA A 351 12.88 -3.28 -2.23
N LEU A 352 13.18 -4.59 -2.18
CA LEU A 352 14.19 -5.20 -3.06
C LEU A 352 13.82 -5.02 -4.54
N ALA A 353 12.56 -5.26 -4.90
CA ALA A 353 12.06 -5.08 -6.25
C ALA A 353 12.14 -3.61 -6.70
N GLY A 354 11.88 -2.65 -5.81
CA GLY A 354 12.04 -1.23 -6.11
C GLY A 354 13.44 -0.89 -6.63
N PHE A 355 14.48 -1.37 -5.94
CA PHE A 355 15.86 -1.18 -6.38
C PHE A 355 16.20 -2.01 -7.61
N ALA A 356 15.79 -3.29 -7.66
CA ALA A 356 16.08 -4.17 -8.77
C ALA A 356 15.48 -3.64 -10.09
N TYR A 357 14.22 -3.20 -10.08
CA TYR A 357 13.59 -2.62 -11.26
C TYR A 357 14.18 -1.24 -11.61
N SER A 358 14.58 -0.43 -10.65
CA SER A 358 15.30 0.82 -10.92
C SER A 358 16.64 0.57 -11.58
N ALA A 359 17.40 -0.41 -11.08
CA ALA A 359 18.69 -0.82 -11.69
C ALA A 359 18.49 -1.38 -13.11
N LEU A 360 17.46 -2.23 -13.29
CA LEU A 360 17.14 -2.81 -14.60
C LEU A 360 16.68 -1.75 -15.59
N PHE A 361 15.86 -0.79 -15.16
CA PHE A 361 15.44 0.34 -15.99
C PHE A 361 16.65 1.13 -16.51
N ASN A 362 17.60 1.44 -15.62
CA ASN A 362 18.81 2.16 -15.96
C ASN A 362 19.73 1.34 -16.88
N ALA A 363 19.92 0.05 -16.58
CA ALA A 363 20.77 -0.85 -17.38
C ALA A 363 20.19 -1.14 -18.77
N SER A 364 18.85 -1.13 -18.91
CA SER A 364 18.17 -1.37 -20.18
C SER A 364 17.98 -0.11 -21.04
N GLY A 365 18.51 1.06 -20.61
CA GLY A 365 18.31 2.32 -21.33
C GLY A 365 16.87 2.83 -21.29
N GLY A 366 16.10 2.52 -20.24
CA GLY A 366 14.73 3.01 -20.06
C GLY A 366 13.65 2.15 -20.70
N HIS A 367 13.89 0.87 -20.93
CA HIS A 367 12.90 -0.04 -21.53
C HIS A 367 11.79 -0.44 -20.56
N HIS A 368 10.70 0.34 -20.49
CA HIS A 368 9.54 0.09 -19.63
C HIS A 368 8.87 -1.26 -19.89
N GLY A 369 8.71 -1.68 -21.16
CA GLY A 369 8.06 -2.94 -21.53
C GLY A 369 8.72 -4.16 -20.88
N LEU A 370 10.07 -4.16 -20.79
CA LEU A 370 10.81 -5.22 -20.11
C LEU A 370 10.43 -5.33 -18.64
N LEU A 371 10.26 -4.20 -17.94
CA LEU A 371 9.86 -4.17 -16.53
C LEU A 371 8.48 -4.80 -16.32
N PHE A 372 7.51 -4.48 -17.20
CA PHE A 372 6.16 -5.03 -17.10
C PHE A 372 6.12 -6.52 -17.43
N LEU A 373 6.94 -7.01 -18.38
CA LEU A 373 7.05 -8.44 -18.67
C LEU A 373 7.65 -9.22 -17.49
N ILE A 374 8.71 -8.71 -16.86
CA ILE A 374 9.29 -9.34 -15.67
C ILE A 374 8.31 -9.30 -14.51
N SER A 375 7.56 -8.21 -14.37
CA SER A 375 6.47 -8.08 -13.40
C SER A 375 5.39 -9.15 -13.62
N ALA A 376 4.94 -9.34 -14.87
CA ALA A 376 4.00 -10.40 -15.21
C ALA A 376 4.57 -11.79 -14.87
N GLY A 377 5.87 -12.02 -15.14
CA GLY A 377 6.58 -13.24 -14.76
C GLY A 377 6.59 -13.47 -13.24
N ALA A 378 6.82 -12.43 -12.43
CA ALA A 378 6.78 -12.53 -10.97
C ALA A 378 5.38 -12.89 -10.46
N ILE A 379 4.31 -12.30 -11.05
CA ILE A 379 2.92 -12.64 -10.71
C ILE A 379 2.58 -14.07 -11.15
N LEU A 380 3.02 -14.50 -12.33
CA LEU A 380 2.86 -15.90 -12.77
C LEU A 380 3.58 -16.88 -11.85
N PHE A 381 4.78 -16.53 -11.40
CA PHE A 381 5.50 -17.36 -10.44
C PHE A 381 4.75 -17.43 -9.09
N ALA A 382 4.22 -16.31 -8.60
CA ALA A 382 3.33 -16.31 -7.43
C ALA A 382 2.10 -17.22 -7.62
N LEU A 383 1.52 -17.25 -8.81
CA LEU A 383 0.42 -18.15 -9.16
C LEU A 383 0.86 -19.62 -9.14
N MET A 384 2.02 -19.92 -9.73
CA MET A 384 2.55 -21.28 -9.78
C MET A 384 2.84 -21.85 -8.39
N LEU A 385 3.29 -21.03 -7.45
CA LEU A 385 3.52 -21.43 -6.06
C LEU A 385 2.26 -21.99 -5.38
N ASP A 386 1.06 -21.68 -5.85
CA ASP A 386 -0.18 -22.19 -5.26
C ASP A 386 -0.57 -23.60 -5.79
N PHE A 387 0.09 -24.08 -6.84
CA PHE A 387 -0.10 -25.44 -7.32
C PHE A 387 0.87 -26.39 -6.61
N PRO A 388 0.41 -27.53 -6.07
CA PRO A 388 1.29 -28.47 -5.38
C PRO A 388 2.30 -29.06 -6.39
N PHE A 389 3.58 -28.78 -6.19
CA PHE A 389 4.65 -29.54 -6.82
C PHE A 389 4.76 -30.88 -6.10
N GLY A 390 4.06 -31.91 -6.61
CA GLY A 390 4.07 -33.24 -6.04
C GLY A 390 2.79 -33.59 -5.28
N ALA A 391 2.20 -34.69 -5.68
CA ALA A 391 0.92 -35.21 -5.21
C ALA A 391 0.81 -35.23 -3.68
N GLU A 392 -0.11 -34.47 -3.13
CA GLU A 392 -0.77 -34.85 -1.89
C GLU A 392 -1.46 -36.20 -2.12
N LYS A 393 -0.82 -37.28 -1.69
CA LYS A 393 -1.48 -38.58 -1.57
C LYS A 393 -2.72 -38.35 -0.73
N SER A 394 -3.88 -38.39 -1.38
CA SER A 394 -5.18 -38.48 -0.73
C SER A 394 -5.14 -39.61 0.28
N SER A 395 -4.91 -39.30 1.55
CA SER A 395 -5.21 -40.25 2.62
C SER A 395 -6.75 -40.33 2.70
N LYS A 396 -7.34 -41.18 1.87
CA LYS A 396 -8.63 -41.72 2.15
C LYS A 396 -8.53 -42.40 3.52
N ILE A 397 -8.92 -41.69 4.55
CA ILE A 397 -9.23 -42.31 5.84
C ILE A 397 -10.43 -43.21 5.56
N LEU A 398 -10.14 -44.51 5.48
CA LEU A 398 -11.14 -45.57 5.65
C LEU A 398 -11.83 -45.31 6.98
N LYS A 399 -13.10 -44.95 6.93
CA LYS A 399 -14.00 -45.11 8.06
C LYS A 399 -14.27 -46.62 8.25
N PRO A 400 -14.16 -47.16 9.46
CA PRO A 400 -14.68 -48.46 9.80
C PRO A 400 -16.21 -48.50 9.75
#